data_ead7e7316b0559be06e098662d8760b7
#
_entry.id   ead7e7316b0559be06e098662d8760b7
#
_cell.length_a   1.000
_cell.length_b   1.000
_cell.length_c   1.000
_cell.angle_alpha   90.00
_cell.angle_beta   90.00
_cell.angle_gamma   90.00
#
_symmetry.space_group_name_H-M   'P 1'
#
loop_
_entity.id
_entity.type
_entity.pdbx_description
1 polymer ?
#
loop_
_entity_poly.entity_id
_entity_poly.type
_entity_poly.pdbx_seq_one_letter_code
_entity_poly.pdbx_strand_id
1 'polypeptide(L)'
;WSRKKNDPVIPDNLIKYAEDNWGEPDEVYFYEDYTLKNERRKFAGQFPQTIQFKYHIRYCDHHLSHARYGYWTSPFVDCTVLVVDAIGEWDTLTQWKVFDGEFIKQKSWTYPKSIGLFYSAMTQAAGWKPNEEEYILMGASAVKKHKIENYNIVKEMWNNDVNFHTGININFDKFEIASIAQEIYEEEFKKIIDEIEDDNLVFVGGCALNVSANRFLTMFNTFIPCNPGDGGSAIGCVIDKKIPANAYLGYEIPGEYPVTEIIQELKQNHMVGVAKGRAEFGPRALGNRSFFADPSLL
;
A
#
# COMPACT_ATOMS: atom_id res chain seq x y z
N TRP A 1 1.33 -7.42 18.61
CA TRP A 1 1.03 -6.74 17.35
C TRP A 1 0.14 -7.63 16.48
N SER A 2 -1.07 -7.14 16.19
CA SER A 2 -2.02 -7.84 15.32
C SER A 2 -1.54 -7.76 13.85
N ARG A 3 -1.58 -8.89 13.14
CA ARG A 3 -1.40 -8.92 11.67
C ARG A 3 -2.75 -8.83 10.94
N LYS A 4 -3.81 -8.52 11.65
CA LYS A 4 -5.14 -8.36 11.05
C LYS A 4 -5.25 -6.96 10.46
N LYS A 5 -5.47 -6.87 9.17
CA LYS A 5 -5.85 -5.61 8.52
C LYS A 5 -7.21 -5.16 9.08
N ASN A 6 -7.38 -3.86 9.31
CA ASN A 6 -8.58 -3.29 9.93
C ASN A 6 -8.88 -3.83 11.35
N ASP A 7 -7.85 -4.18 12.12
CA ASP A 7 -8.03 -4.46 13.54
C ASP A 7 -8.33 -3.15 14.28
N PRO A 8 -9.53 -2.98 14.87
CA PRO A 8 -9.88 -1.76 15.58
C PRO A 8 -9.19 -1.64 16.94
N VAL A 9 -8.48 -2.68 17.37
CA VAL A 9 -7.81 -2.72 18.67
C VAL A 9 -6.38 -2.22 18.54
N ILE A 10 -6.10 -1.08 19.17
CA ILE A 10 -4.72 -0.61 19.37
C ILE A 10 -4.19 -1.32 20.62
N PRO A 11 -3.14 -2.15 20.53
CA PRO A 11 -2.66 -2.91 21.68
C PRO A 11 -2.13 -2.02 22.80
N ASP A 12 -2.66 -2.18 24.01
CA ASP A 12 -2.27 -1.38 25.18
C ASP A 12 -0.76 -1.45 25.49
N ASN A 13 -0.12 -2.58 25.21
CA ASN A 13 1.32 -2.74 25.39
C ASN A 13 2.15 -1.86 24.45
N LEU A 14 1.67 -1.54 23.24
CA LEU A 14 2.35 -0.60 22.35
C LEU A 14 2.20 0.83 22.84
N ILE A 15 1.02 1.19 23.33
CA ILE A 15 0.77 2.50 23.92
C ILE A 15 1.67 2.69 25.14
N LYS A 16 1.66 1.71 26.06
CA LYS A 16 2.50 1.73 27.24
C LYS A 16 4.00 1.81 26.90
N TYR A 17 4.45 1.04 25.88
CA TYR A 17 5.83 1.12 25.42
C TYR A 17 6.19 2.53 24.95
N ALA A 18 5.30 3.18 24.20
CA ALA A 18 5.52 4.54 23.72
C ALA A 18 5.59 5.53 24.91
N GLU A 19 4.68 5.43 25.88
CA GLU A 19 4.65 6.28 27.07
C GLU A 19 5.87 6.09 27.97
N ASP A 20 6.27 4.83 28.19
CA ASP A 20 7.44 4.50 29.04
C ASP A 20 8.76 5.03 28.40
N ASN A 21 8.84 5.18 27.07
CA ASN A 21 10.06 5.64 26.38
C ASN A 21 10.05 7.13 26.02
N TRP A 22 8.87 7.74 25.80
CA TRP A 22 8.76 9.12 25.31
C TRP A 22 7.80 10.00 26.10
N GLY A 23 7.13 9.47 27.11
CA GLY A 23 6.13 10.19 27.92
C GLY A 23 4.73 10.17 27.28
N GLU A 24 3.78 10.82 27.95
CA GLU A 24 2.43 10.98 27.41
C GLU A 24 2.45 11.96 26.23
N PRO A 25 1.67 11.66 25.15
CA PRO A 25 1.63 12.53 23.98
C PRO A 25 0.82 13.81 24.27
N ASP A 26 1.28 14.95 23.76
CA ASP A 26 0.51 16.20 23.76
C ASP A 26 -0.68 16.13 22.80
N GLU A 27 -0.51 15.46 21.64
CA GLU A 27 -1.51 15.29 20.60
C GLU A 27 -1.42 13.91 19.96
N VAL A 28 -2.58 13.36 19.57
CA VAL A 28 -2.68 12.09 18.84
C VAL A 28 -3.39 12.34 17.53
N TYR A 29 -2.77 11.90 16.44
CA TYR A 29 -3.33 11.98 15.11
C TYR A 29 -3.61 10.59 14.56
N PHE A 30 -4.70 10.48 13.81
CA PHE A 30 -5.06 9.28 13.07
C PHE A 30 -5.19 9.62 11.58
N TYR A 31 -4.68 8.76 10.74
CA TYR A 31 -4.50 8.96 9.29
C TYR A 31 -5.80 8.82 8.46
N GLU A 32 -6.96 8.80 9.08
CA GLU A 32 -8.24 8.67 8.42
C GLU A 32 -9.33 9.38 9.24
N ASP A 33 -10.15 10.21 8.60
CA ASP A 33 -11.29 10.85 9.27
C ASP A 33 -12.47 9.87 9.37
N TYR A 34 -12.71 9.39 10.59
CA TYR A 34 -13.79 8.45 10.86
C TYR A 34 -15.19 9.03 10.65
N THR A 35 -15.37 10.34 10.70
CA THR A 35 -16.66 10.98 10.39
C THR A 35 -16.97 10.80 8.91
N LEU A 36 -16.06 11.20 8.04
CA LEU A 36 -16.19 11.06 6.60
C LEU A 36 -16.22 9.59 6.16
N LYS A 37 -15.38 8.75 6.76
CA LYS A 37 -15.41 7.31 6.55
C LYS A 37 -16.78 6.70 6.85
N ASN A 38 -17.40 7.08 7.95
CA ASN A 38 -18.71 6.57 8.34
C ASN A 38 -19.85 7.10 7.46
N GLU A 39 -19.74 8.32 6.94
CA GLU A 39 -20.65 8.83 5.91
C GLU A 39 -20.61 7.96 4.65
N ARG A 40 -19.40 7.67 4.14
CA ARG A 40 -19.22 6.77 2.99
C ARG A 40 -19.72 5.35 3.30
N ARG A 41 -19.41 4.80 4.49
CA ARG A 41 -19.90 3.47 4.91
C ARG A 41 -21.42 3.41 4.93
N LYS A 42 -22.07 4.46 5.45
CA LYS A 42 -23.53 4.58 5.43
C LYS A 42 -24.07 4.63 4.00
N PHE A 43 -23.43 5.40 3.12
CA PHE A 43 -23.76 5.44 1.69
C PHE A 43 -23.67 4.06 1.03
N ALA A 44 -22.64 3.28 1.39
CA ALA A 44 -22.41 1.92 0.91
C ALA A 44 -23.28 0.85 1.62
N GLY A 45 -24.21 1.23 2.50
CA GLY A 45 -25.05 0.29 3.27
C GLY A 45 -24.29 -0.50 4.33
N GLN A 46 -23.15 -0.01 4.79
CA GLN A 46 -22.29 -0.65 5.79
C GLN A 46 -22.49 -0.04 7.18
N PHE A 47 -22.21 -0.84 8.23
CA PHE A 47 -22.24 -0.35 9.60
C PHE A 47 -21.10 0.64 9.88
N PRO A 48 -21.32 1.66 10.74
CA PRO A 48 -20.27 2.58 11.14
C PRO A 48 -19.15 1.85 11.90
N GLN A 49 -17.95 2.40 11.83
CA GLN A 49 -16.79 1.97 12.61
C GLN A 49 -16.44 3.04 13.64
N THR A 50 -15.91 2.61 14.78
CA THR A 50 -15.40 3.50 15.82
C THR A 50 -14.00 3.06 16.24
N ILE A 51 -13.16 4.01 16.58
CA ILE A 51 -11.91 3.78 17.29
C ILE A 51 -12.12 4.11 18.77
N GLN A 52 -11.75 3.17 19.63
CA GLN A 52 -11.65 3.44 21.07
C GLN A 52 -10.18 3.64 21.42
N PHE A 53 -9.86 4.84 21.93
CA PHE A 53 -8.51 5.19 22.32
C PHE A 53 -8.54 6.07 23.57
N LYS A 54 -7.54 5.94 24.44
CA LYS A 54 -7.54 6.66 25.71
C LYS A 54 -7.28 8.16 25.59
N TYR A 55 -6.65 8.58 24.49
CA TYR A 55 -6.39 9.98 24.18
C TYR A 55 -7.40 10.52 23.17
N HIS A 56 -7.61 11.82 23.18
CA HIS A 56 -8.38 12.49 22.15
C HIS A 56 -7.66 12.40 20.80
N ILE A 57 -8.36 11.93 19.77
CA ILE A 57 -7.80 11.75 18.42
C ILE A 57 -8.19 12.97 17.56
N ARG A 58 -7.19 13.56 16.90
CA ARG A 58 -7.37 14.43 15.74
C ARG A 58 -7.27 13.59 14.46
N TYR A 59 -8.11 13.86 13.50
CA TYR A 59 -8.12 13.15 12.22
C TYR A 59 -7.35 13.93 11.16
N CYS A 60 -6.61 13.21 10.31
CA CYS A 60 -6.02 13.70 9.08
C CYS A 60 -6.79 13.12 7.89
N ASP A 61 -6.87 13.86 6.78
CA ASP A 61 -7.30 13.31 5.49
C ASP A 61 -6.37 12.16 5.08
N HIS A 62 -6.93 11.02 4.70
CA HIS A 62 -6.20 9.80 4.41
C HIS A 62 -5.22 9.99 3.24
N HIS A 63 -5.69 10.52 2.12
CA HIS A 63 -4.84 10.72 0.95
C HIS A 63 -3.81 11.83 1.15
N LEU A 64 -4.13 12.88 1.90
CA LEU A 64 -3.16 13.90 2.26
C LEU A 64 -2.06 13.33 3.18
N SER A 65 -2.41 12.43 4.11
CA SER A 65 -1.42 11.79 4.98
C SER A 65 -0.42 10.92 4.18
N HIS A 66 -0.90 10.16 3.19
CA HIS A 66 -0.03 9.47 2.22
C HIS A 66 0.85 10.45 1.45
N ALA A 67 0.27 11.53 0.91
CA ALA A 67 0.99 12.51 0.12
C ALA A 67 2.09 13.19 0.93
N ARG A 68 1.80 13.60 2.18
CA ARG A 68 2.79 14.19 3.09
C ARG A 68 3.93 13.23 3.41
N TYR A 69 3.63 11.97 3.73
CA TYR A 69 4.66 10.98 3.98
C TYR A 69 5.57 10.80 2.77
N GLY A 70 5.01 10.61 1.59
CA GLY A 70 5.78 10.45 0.35
C GLY A 70 6.65 11.67 0.06
N TYR A 71 6.08 12.86 0.10
CA TYR A 71 6.81 14.09 -0.17
C TYR A 71 7.93 14.35 0.84
N TRP A 72 7.64 14.31 2.14
CA TRP A 72 8.63 14.66 3.17
C TRP A 72 9.77 13.65 3.32
N THR A 73 9.58 12.41 2.80
CA THR A 73 10.66 11.41 2.71
C THR A 73 11.37 11.41 1.35
N SER A 74 10.84 12.13 0.35
CA SER A 74 11.43 12.25 -0.98
C SER A 74 12.58 13.26 -1.02
N PRO A 75 13.45 13.20 -2.04
CA PRO A 75 14.49 14.20 -2.26
C PRO A 75 13.99 15.48 -2.95
N PHE A 76 12.72 15.53 -3.40
CA PHE A 76 12.21 16.60 -4.25
C PHE A 76 11.74 17.80 -3.43
N VAL A 77 11.96 19.00 -3.95
CA VAL A 77 11.37 20.25 -3.44
C VAL A 77 10.03 20.50 -4.12
N ASP A 78 10.02 20.39 -5.45
CA ASP A 78 8.82 20.52 -6.27
C ASP A 78 8.57 19.22 -7.00
N CYS A 79 7.32 18.71 -6.95
CA CYS A 79 6.95 17.46 -7.59
C CYS A 79 5.43 17.30 -7.70
N THR A 80 5.01 16.34 -8.51
CA THR A 80 3.69 15.73 -8.39
C THR A 80 3.74 14.58 -7.38
N VAL A 81 2.75 14.53 -6.47
CA VAL A 81 2.50 13.37 -5.61
C VAL A 81 1.23 12.69 -6.09
N LEU A 82 1.37 11.44 -6.54
CA LEU A 82 0.27 10.57 -6.92
C LEU A 82 -0.02 9.60 -5.77
N VAL A 83 -1.23 9.64 -5.24
CA VAL A 83 -1.74 8.70 -4.25
C VAL A 83 -2.75 7.79 -4.92
N VAL A 84 -2.52 6.48 -4.93
CA VAL A 84 -3.47 5.49 -5.45
C VAL A 84 -3.64 4.40 -4.41
N ASP A 85 -4.85 4.30 -3.87
CA ASP A 85 -5.16 3.32 -2.84
C ASP A 85 -6.47 2.59 -3.12
N ALA A 86 -6.80 1.62 -2.28
CA ALA A 86 -8.07 0.93 -2.37
C ALA A 86 -9.22 1.91 -2.07
N ILE A 87 -9.15 2.57 -0.92
CA ILE A 87 -10.11 3.58 -0.51
C ILE A 87 -9.67 4.26 0.79
N GLY A 88 -9.65 5.60 0.79
CA GLY A 88 -9.59 6.40 2.01
C GLY A 88 -10.99 6.66 2.58
N GLU A 89 -11.31 7.87 3.00
CA GLU A 89 -12.68 8.24 3.37
C GLU A 89 -13.60 8.09 2.17
N TRP A 90 -13.34 8.87 1.12
CA TRP A 90 -14.04 8.84 -0.17
C TRP A 90 -13.07 8.70 -1.34
N ASP A 91 -11.87 9.31 -1.22
CA ASP A 91 -10.87 9.31 -2.29
C ASP A 91 -10.26 7.91 -2.47
N THR A 92 -10.03 7.53 -3.73
CA THR A 92 -9.39 6.29 -4.15
C THR A 92 -8.13 6.56 -4.97
N LEU A 93 -8.06 7.75 -5.55
CA LEU A 93 -6.89 8.33 -6.22
C LEU A 93 -6.90 9.82 -5.97
N THR A 94 -5.73 10.39 -5.65
CA THR A 94 -5.51 11.84 -5.66
C THR A 94 -4.18 12.20 -6.30
N GLN A 95 -4.16 13.31 -6.99
CA GLN A 95 -2.95 13.91 -7.53
C GLN A 95 -2.76 15.28 -6.89
N TRP A 96 -1.58 15.50 -6.35
CA TRP A 96 -1.21 16.74 -5.69
C TRP A 96 -0.02 17.36 -6.39
N LYS A 97 -0.08 18.66 -6.63
CA LYS A 97 1.10 19.47 -6.95
C LYS A 97 1.69 19.96 -5.65
N VAL A 98 2.99 19.80 -5.48
CA VAL A 98 3.68 20.24 -4.27
C VAL A 98 4.79 21.20 -4.64
N PHE A 99 4.79 22.39 -4.02
CA PHE A 99 5.80 23.43 -4.14
C PHE A 99 6.25 23.83 -2.74
N ASP A 100 7.53 23.64 -2.45
CA ASP A 100 8.14 24.01 -1.16
C ASP A 100 7.29 23.60 0.07
N GLY A 101 6.73 22.38 0.02
CA GLY A 101 5.89 21.82 1.11
C GLY A 101 4.43 22.28 1.13
N GLU A 102 3.98 23.09 0.18
CA GLU A 102 2.57 23.42 0.01
C GLU A 102 1.89 22.41 -0.93
N PHE A 103 0.80 21.79 -0.47
CA PHE A 103 0.07 20.72 -1.18
C PHE A 103 -1.20 21.28 -1.83
N ILE A 104 -1.29 21.19 -3.16
CA ILE A 104 -2.45 21.64 -3.95
C ILE A 104 -3.06 20.42 -4.66
N LYS A 105 -4.24 19.99 -4.22
CA LYS A 105 -4.98 18.87 -4.85
C LYS A 105 -5.42 19.30 -6.26
N GLN A 106 -4.98 18.55 -7.27
CA GLN A 106 -5.29 18.81 -8.68
C GLN A 106 -6.43 17.93 -9.19
N LYS A 107 -6.45 16.66 -8.77
CA LYS A 107 -7.38 15.66 -9.28
C LYS A 107 -7.72 14.65 -8.19
N SER A 108 -8.94 14.11 -8.23
CA SER A 108 -9.32 12.95 -7.43
C SER A 108 -10.27 12.02 -8.17
N TRP A 109 -10.17 10.74 -7.85
CA TRP A 109 -11.23 9.75 -8.06
C TRP A 109 -11.82 9.42 -6.71
N THR A 110 -13.12 9.16 -6.70
CA THR A 110 -13.85 8.84 -5.47
C THR A 110 -14.60 7.52 -5.61
N TYR A 111 -14.86 6.90 -4.46
CA TYR A 111 -15.70 5.72 -4.38
C TYR A 111 -17.04 5.92 -5.15
N PRO A 112 -17.51 4.92 -5.94
CA PRO A 112 -17.02 3.53 -6.01
C PRO A 112 -15.88 3.27 -7.01
N LYS A 113 -15.46 4.24 -7.83
CA LYS A 113 -14.38 4.05 -8.79
C LYS A 113 -13.04 3.90 -8.07
N SER A 114 -12.41 2.73 -8.18
CA SER A 114 -11.13 2.45 -7.53
C SER A 114 -10.39 1.31 -8.21
N ILE A 115 -9.18 1.59 -8.68
CA ILE A 115 -8.29 0.59 -9.25
C ILE A 115 -7.73 -0.36 -8.16
N GLY A 116 -7.57 0.13 -6.91
CA GLY A 116 -7.16 -0.69 -5.79
C GLY A 116 -8.26 -1.67 -5.35
N LEU A 117 -9.52 -1.20 -5.23
CA LEU A 117 -10.66 -2.10 -4.95
C LEU A 117 -10.89 -3.11 -6.07
N PHE A 118 -10.72 -2.70 -7.34
CA PHE A 118 -10.73 -3.63 -8.47
C PHE A 118 -9.72 -4.75 -8.27
N TYR A 119 -8.46 -4.39 -7.99
CA TYR A 119 -7.38 -5.37 -7.81
C TYR A 119 -7.63 -6.31 -6.63
N SER A 120 -8.14 -5.80 -5.50
CA SER A 120 -8.54 -6.61 -4.34
C SER A 120 -9.73 -7.54 -4.64
N ALA A 121 -10.73 -7.08 -5.41
CA ALA A 121 -11.85 -7.93 -5.84
C ALA A 121 -11.39 -9.08 -6.76
N MET A 122 -10.45 -8.80 -7.68
CA MET A 122 -9.84 -9.82 -8.53
C MET A 122 -9.00 -10.82 -7.70
N THR A 123 -8.30 -10.34 -6.66
CA THR A 123 -7.59 -11.20 -5.70
C THR A 123 -8.55 -12.18 -5.03
N GLN A 124 -9.70 -11.67 -4.56
CA GLN A 124 -10.74 -12.50 -3.95
C GLN A 124 -11.34 -13.51 -4.95
N ALA A 125 -11.63 -13.07 -6.18
CA ALA A 125 -12.20 -13.93 -7.23
C ALA A 125 -11.23 -15.06 -7.64
N ALA A 126 -9.92 -14.82 -7.56
CA ALA A 126 -8.88 -15.84 -7.78
C ALA A 126 -8.72 -16.82 -6.60
N GLY A 127 -9.46 -16.62 -5.49
CA GLY A 127 -9.42 -17.48 -4.30
C GLY A 127 -8.33 -17.10 -3.30
N TRP A 128 -7.72 -15.94 -3.43
CA TRP A 128 -6.77 -15.39 -2.46
C TRP A 128 -7.42 -14.36 -1.55
N LYS A 129 -6.74 -14.02 -0.47
CA LYS A 129 -7.26 -13.14 0.57
C LYS A 129 -7.12 -11.66 0.15
N PRO A 130 -8.24 -10.95 -0.07
CA PRO A 130 -8.21 -9.55 -0.44
C PRO A 130 -7.60 -8.70 0.68
N ASN A 131 -6.90 -7.63 0.30
CA ASN A 131 -6.14 -6.73 1.17
C ASN A 131 -4.91 -7.34 1.87
N GLU A 132 -4.54 -8.57 1.56
CA GLU A 132 -3.36 -9.23 2.13
C GLU A 132 -2.51 -9.94 1.07
N GLU A 133 -3.12 -10.53 0.04
CA GLU A 133 -2.47 -11.41 -0.92
C GLU A 133 -2.46 -10.89 -2.37
N GLU A 134 -2.63 -9.58 -2.57
CA GLU A 134 -2.52 -8.93 -3.88
C GLU A 134 -1.15 -9.17 -4.54
N TYR A 135 -0.10 -9.33 -3.74
CA TYR A 135 1.23 -9.65 -4.26
C TYR A 135 1.29 -11.04 -4.89
N ILE A 136 0.46 -12.00 -4.41
CA ILE A 136 0.34 -13.33 -5.02
C ILE A 136 -0.37 -13.21 -6.37
N LEU A 137 -1.47 -12.45 -6.45
CA LEU A 137 -2.16 -12.17 -7.70
C LEU A 137 -1.19 -11.56 -8.73
N MET A 138 -0.39 -10.55 -8.32
CA MET A 138 0.61 -9.92 -9.16
C MET A 138 1.63 -10.93 -9.71
N GLY A 139 2.19 -11.79 -8.85
CA GLY A 139 3.13 -12.85 -9.27
C GLY A 139 2.48 -13.88 -10.19
N ALA A 140 1.25 -14.28 -9.88
CA ALA A 140 0.49 -15.27 -10.64
C ALA A 140 0.10 -14.79 -12.06
N SER A 141 0.06 -13.47 -12.29
CA SER A 141 -0.30 -12.89 -13.59
C SER A 141 0.62 -13.30 -14.75
N ALA A 142 1.87 -13.67 -14.43
CA ALA A 142 2.84 -14.13 -15.42
C ALA A 142 2.74 -15.61 -15.79
N VAL A 143 1.95 -16.41 -15.03
CA VAL A 143 1.91 -17.87 -15.19
C VAL A 143 1.13 -18.30 -16.43
N LYS A 144 0.04 -17.59 -16.76
CA LYS A 144 -0.87 -17.95 -17.84
C LYS A 144 -1.45 -16.71 -18.51
N LYS A 145 -1.53 -16.72 -19.83
CA LYS A 145 -2.29 -15.71 -20.58
C LYS A 145 -3.78 -15.98 -20.49
N HIS A 146 -4.57 -14.92 -20.41
CA HIS A 146 -6.02 -14.99 -20.40
C HIS A 146 -6.61 -15.14 -21.81
N LYS A 147 -7.88 -15.56 -21.85
CA LYS A 147 -8.70 -15.53 -23.06
C LYS A 147 -9.28 -14.15 -23.25
N ILE A 148 -9.36 -13.71 -24.51
CA ILE A 148 -9.88 -12.38 -24.85
C ILE A 148 -11.34 -12.19 -24.43
N GLU A 149 -12.16 -13.26 -24.51
CA GLU A 149 -13.57 -13.21 -24.11
C GLU A 149 -13.71 -12.90 -22.62
N ASN A 150 -12.90 -13.54 -21.76
CA ASN A 150 -12.90 -13.35 -20.32
C ASN A 150 -12.36 -11.97 -19.95
N TYR A 151 -11.33 -11.49 -20.65
CA TYR A 151 -10.84 -10.13 -20.51
C TYR A 151 -11.93 -9.11 -20.81
N ASN A 152 -12.65 -9.26 -21.93
CA ASN A 152 -13.70 -8.33 -22.33
C ASN A 152 -14.83 -8.25 -21.29
N ILE A 153 -15.22 -9.38 -20.67
CA ILE A 153 -16.22 -9.41 -19.60
C ILE A 153 -15.78 -8.54 -18.41
N VAL A 154 -14.54 -8.73 -17.94
CA VAL A 154 -14.04 -7.97 -16.78
C VAL A 154 -13.80 -6.50 -17.14
N LYS A 155 -13.32 -6.22 -18.36
CA LYS A 155 -13.11 -4.86 -18.84
C LYS A 155 -14.43 -4.09 -18.97
N GLU A 156 -15.50 -4.76 -19.38
CA GLU A 156 -16.85 -4.18 -19.39
C GLU A 156 -17.34 -3.88 -17.98
N MET A 157 -17.08 -4.75 -17.00
CA MET A 157 -17.40 -4.47 -15.59
C MET A 157 -16.66 -3.22 -15.09
N TRP A 158 -15.38 -3.05 -15.43
CA TRP A 158 -14.61 -1.87 -15.12
C TRP A 158 -15.19 -0.60 -15.78
N ASN A 159 -15.50 -0.67 -17.05
CA ASN A 159 -16.03 0.46 -17.82
C ASN A 159 -17.43 0.90 -17.37
N ASN A 160 -18.22 -0.01 -16.79
CA ASN A 160 -19.56 0.26 -16.25
C ASN A 160 -19.56 0.63 -14.77
N ASP A 161 -18.40 1.01 -14.20
CA ASP A 161 -18.21 1.45 -12.81
C ASP A 161 -18.84 0.48 -11.78
N VAL A 162 -18.68 -0.83 -12.00
CA VAL A 162 -19.11 -1.84 -11.03
C VAL A 162 -18.45 -1.58 -9.68
N ASN A 163 -19.23 -1.67 -8.62
CA ASN A 163 -18.71 -1.50 -7.27
C ASN A 163 -17.90 -2.71 -6.82
N PHE A 164 -16.59 -2.66 -7.02
CA PHE A 164 -15.67 -3.73 -6.66
C PHE A 164 -15.49 -3.94 -5.15
N HIS A 165 -15.92 -3.01 -4.31
CA HIS A 165 -15.86 -3.15 -2.85
C HIS A 165 -16.71 -4.32 -2.34
N THR A 166 -17.74 -4.73 -3.07
CA THR A 166 -18.59 -5.87 -2.73
C THR A 166 -18.05 -7.21 -3.23
N GLY A 167 -16.88 -7.21 -3.88
CA GLY A 167 -16.35 -8.34 -4.61
C GLY A 167 -17.05 -8.55 -5.94
N ILE A 168 -16.58 -9.52 -6.71
CA ILE A 168 -17.18 -9.93 -8.00
C ILE A 168 -17.33 -11.45 -8.05
N ASN A 169 -18.31 -11.90 -8.80
CA ASN A 169 -18.54 -13.34 -9.02
C ASN A 169 -18.21 -13.67 -10.49
N ILE A 170 -17.02 -14.23 -10.71
CA ILE A 170 -16.56 -14.74 -11.98
C ILE A 170 -16.00 -16.16 -11.78
N ASN A 171 -16.20 -17.04 -12.74
CA ASN A 171 -15.76 -18.43 -12.66
C ASN A 171 -14.73 -18.71 -13.78
N PHE A 172 -13.53 -18.14 -13.62
CA PHE A 172 -12.40 -18.37 -14.51
C PHE A 172 -11.26 -19.06 -13.75
N ASP A 173 -10.28 -19.59 -14.50
CA ASP A 173 -9.04 -20.09 -13.90
C ASP A 173 -8.31 -18.98 -13.14
N LYS A 174 -7.80 -19.26 -11.94
CA LYS A 174 -7.17 -18.24 -11.06
C LYS A 174 -5.99 -17.52 -11.69
N PHE A 175 -5.19 -18.21 -12.53
CA PHE A 175 -4.06 -17.58 -13.20
C PHE A 175 -4.53 -16.72 -14.37
N GLU A 176 -5.63 -17.08 -15.00
CA GLU A 176 -6.29 -16.25 -16.01
C GLU A 176 -6.89 -14.98 -15.37
N ILE A 177 -7.55 -15.11 -14.23
CA ILE A 177 -8.01 -13.96 -13.43
C ILE A 177 -6.84 -13.02 -13.11
N ALA A 178 -5.72 -13.56 -12.66
CA ALA A 178 -4.53 -12.77 -12.31
C ALA A 178 -3.98 -12.02 -13.55
N SER A 179 -3.92 -12.67 -14.70
CA SER A 179 -3.48 -12.06 -15.96
C SER A 179 -4.39 -10.91 -16.39
N ILE A 180 -5.71 -11.10 -16.32
CA ILE A 180 -6.72 -10.06 -16.64
C ILE A 180 -6.60 -8.89 -15.70
N ALA A 181 -6.49 -9.17 -14.40
CA ALA A 181 -6.37 -8.14 -13.35
C ALA A 181 -5.17 -7.24 -13.57
N GLN A 182 -4.01 -7.84 -13.86
CA GLN A 182 -2.77 -7.10 -14.06
C GLN A 182 -2.84 -6.26 -15.35
N GLU A 183 -3.38 -6.81 -16.45
CA GLU A 183 -3.46 -6.10 -17.72
C GLU A 183 -4.40 -4.88 -17.63
N ILE A 184 -5.60 -5.05 -17.06
CA ILE A 184 -6.52 -3.91 -16.88
C ILE A 184 -5.92 -2.87 -15.92
N TYR A 185 -5.29 -3.32 -14.83
CA TYR A 185 -4.60 -2.41 -13.90
C TYR A 185 -3.53 -1.58 -14.63
N GLU A 186 -2.68 -2.22 -15.42
CA GLU A 186 -1.60 -1.55 -16.15
C GLU A 186 -2.11 -0.58 -17.22
N GLU A 187 -3.19 -0.93 -17.93
CA GLU A 187 -3.83 -0.03 -18.88
C GLU A 187 -4.38 1.24 -18.21
N GLU A 188 -5.09 1.07 -17.09
CA GLU A 188 -5.66 2.21 -16.37
C GLU A 188 -4.57 3.03 -15.68
N PHE A 189 -3.54 2.37 -15.13
CA PHE A 189 -2.41 3.06 -14.53
C PHE A 189 -1.64 3.92 -15.55
N LYS A 190 -1.44 3.41 -16.77
CA LYS A 190 -0.84 4.21 -17.86
C LYS A 190 -1.65 5.48 -18.15
N LYS A 191 -2.97 5.37 -18.26
CA LYS A 191 -3.82 6.56 -18.49
C LYS A 191 -3.68 7.59 -17.36
N ILE A 192 -3.51 7.12 -16.11
CA ILE A 192 -3.33 7.99 -14.95
C ILE A 192 -2.00 8.75 -15.05
N ILE A 193 -0.92 8.05 -15.34
CA ILE A 193 0.43 8.66 -15.37
C ILE A 193 0.67 9.49 -16.64
N ASP A 194 0.03 9.17 -17.76
CA ASP A 194 0.14 9.93 -19.00
C ASP A 194 -0.42 11.37 -18.88
N GLU A 195 -1.22 11.65 -17.84
CA GLU A 195 -1.73 13.00 -17.53
C GLU A 195 -0.80 13.80 -16.61
N ILE A 196 0.33 13.24 -16.17
CA ILE A 196 1.29 13.91 -15.27
C ILE A 196 2.31 14.66 -16.13
N GLU A 197 2.40 15.97 -15.91
CA GLU A 197 3.29 16.84 -16.68
C GLU A 197 4.67 17.05 -16.02
N ASP A 198 4.81 16.76 -14.71
CA ASP A 198 6.06 16.96 -13.97
C ASP A 198 7.07 15.86 -14.22
N ASP A 199 8.34 16.22 -14.24
CA ASP A 199 9.44 15.25 -14.30
C ASP A 199 9.64 14.49 -12.97
N ASN A 200 9.35 15.14 -11.83
CA ASN A 200 9.52 14.57 -10.50
C ASN A 200 8.18 13.99 -10.00
N LEU A 201 8.15 12.70 -9.75
CA LEU A 201 6.98 11.97 -9.29
C LEU A 201 7.22 11.26 -7.96
N VAL A 202 6.39 11.54 -6.97
CA VAL A 202 6.27 10.73 -5.75
C VAL A 202 5.04 9.85 -5.88
N PHE A 203 5.19 8.53 -5.74
CA PHE A 203 4.08 7.59 -5.85
C PHE A 203 3.86 6.85 -4.53
N VAL A 204 2.65 6.96 -3.96
CA VAL A 204 2.24 6.41 -2.67
C VAL A 204 0.83 5.81 -2.72
N GLY A 205 0.37 5.23 -1.61
CA GLY A 205 -0.84 4.41 -1.51
C GLY A 205 -0.52 2.93 -1.69
N GLY A 206 -1.47 2.06 -1.35
CA GLY A 206 -1.30 0.61 -1.44
C GLY A 206 -0.95 0.13 -2.85
N CYS A 207 -1.42 0.82 -3.89
CA CYS A 207 -1.17 0.51 -5.29
C CYS A 207 0.30 0.73 -5.72
N ALA A 208 1.07 1.54 -4.99
CA ALA A 208 2.50 1.73 -5.24
C ALA A 208 3.33 0.45 -4.99
N LEU A 209 2.74 -0.57 -4.37
CA LEU A 209 3.33 -1.89 -4.18
C LEU A 209 3.23 -2.80 -5.42
N ASN A 210 2.53 -2.38 -6.48
CA ASN A 210 2.49 -3.14 -7.73
C ASN A 210 3.75 -2.88 -8.58
N VAL A 211 4.82 -3.60 -8.26
CA VAL A 211 6.13 -3.43 -8.92
C VAL A 211 6.10 -3.75 -10.40
N SER A 212 5.16 -4.60 -10.87
CA SER A 212 4.99 -4.88 -12.29
C SER A 212 4.52 -3.65 -13.06
N ALA A 213 3.58 -2.88 -12.51
CA ALA A 213 3.12 -1.64 -13.11
C ALA A 213 4.11 -0.48 -12.92
N ASN A 214 4.89 -0.48 -11.84
CA ASN A 214 5.88 0.58 -11.59
C ASN A 214 6.95 0.68 -12.68
N ARG A 215 7.12 -0.33 -13.53
CA ARG A 215 8.01 -0.26 -14.71
C ARG A 215 7.64 0.86 -15.68
N PHE A 216 6.40 1.33 -15.69
CA PHE A 216 5.96 2.43 -16.55
C PHE A 216 6.36 3.82 -16.03
N LEU A 217 6.87 3.90 -14.79
CA LEU A 217 7.30 5.15 -14.18
C LEU A 217 8.70 5.60 -14.60
N THR A 218 9.37 4.85 -15.48
CA THR A 218 10.76 5.15 -15.93
C THR A 218 10.89 6.46 -16.72
N MET A 219 9.79 7.05 -17.14
CA MET A 219 9.75 8.37 -17.78
C MET A 219 9.88 9.53 -16.78
N PHE A 220 9.75 9.28 -15.48
CA PHE A 220 9.85 10.26 -14.41
C PHE A 220 11.09 10.03 -13.53
N ASN A 221 11.55 11.08 -12.86
CA ASN A 221 12.36 10.95 -11.65
C ASN A 221 11.45 10.48 -10.53
N THR A 222 11.33 9.16 -10.34
CA THR A 222 10.34 8.57 -9.43
C THR A 222 10.91 8.31 -8.05
N PHE A 223 10.14 8.66 -7.03
CA PHE A 223 10.37 8.24 -5.65
C PHE A 223 9.16 7.48 -5.09
N ILE A 224 9.40 6.28 -4.59
CA ILE A 224 8.42 5.46 -3.85
C ILE A 224 9.02 5.20 -2.47
N PRO A 225 8.39 5.65 -1.37
CA PRO A 225 8.93 5.41 -0.03
C PRO A 225 8.86 3.93 0.34
N CYS A 226 9.65 3.52 1.33
CA CYS A 226 9.74 2.11 1.76
C CYS A 226 8.44 1.53 2.32
N ASN A 227 7.54 2.37 2.81
CA ASN A 227 6.21 1.98 3.31
C ASN A 227 5.13 2.87 2.68
N PRO A 228 4.82 2.69 1.38
CA PRO A 228 3.92 3.60 0.66
C PRO A 228 2.45 3.48 1.07
N GLY A 229 2.06 2.39 1.73
CA GLY A 229 0.69 2.17 2.23
C GLY A 229 0.41 2.84 3.57
N ASP A 230 -0.69 2.45 4.23
CA ASP A 230 -1.23 3.03 5.47
C ASP A 230 -0.21 3.14 6.62
N GLY A 231 0.75 2.21 6.69
CA GLY A 231 1.80 2.26 7.72
C GLY A 231 2.69 3.50 7.62
N GLY A 232 2.91 4.02 6.41
CA GLY A 232 3.62 5.28 6.18
C GLY A 232 2.75 6.51 6.44
N SER A 233 1.44 6.44 6.15
CA SER A 233 0.48 7.52 6.34
C SER A 233 0.44 8.01 7.78
N ALA A 234 0.61 7.13 8.77
CA ALA A 234 0.68 7.51 10.18
C ALA A 234 1.79 8.55 10.44
N ILE A 235 2.96 8.43 9.79
CA ILE A 235 4.03 9.43 9.85
C ILE A 235 3.60 10.70 9.12
N GLY A 236 2.91 10.56 7.98
CA GLY A 236 2.40 11.67 7.18
C GLY A 236 1.46 12.62 7.93
N CYS A 237 0.76 12.14 8.97
CA CYS A 237 -0.10 12.97 9.80
C CYS A 237 0.67 14.06 10.57
N VAL A 238 1.91 13.78 10.95
CA VAL A 238 2.66 14.62 11.91
C VAL A 238 3.95 15.22 11.32
N ILE A 239 4.40 14.73 10.17
CA ILE A 239 5.63 15.20 9.54
C ILE A 239 5.40 16.52 8.78
N ASP A 240 6.28 17.49 8.98
CA ASP A 240 6.24 18.83 8.36
C ASP A 240 7.60 19.29 7.83
N LYS A 241 8.59 18.40 7.79
CA LYS A 241 9.95 18.67 7.30
C LYS A 241 10.57 17.45 6.64
N LYS A 242 11.56 17.68 5.78
CA LYS A 242 12.32 16.59 5.15
C LYS A 242 13.02 15.73 6.18
N ILE A 243 12.84 14.41 6.05
CA ILE A 243 13.56 13.38 6.80
C ILE A 243 14.19 12.40 5.81
N PRO A 244 15.37 11.82 6.13
CA PRO A 244 15.99 10.81 5.27
C PRO A 244 15.08 9.58 5.14
N ALA A 245 14.88 9.12 3.91
CA ALA A 245 14.24 7.85 3.66
C ALA A 245 15.08 6.71 4.28
N ASN A 246 14.46 5.92 5.15
CA ASN A 246 15.11 4.77 5.78
C ASN A 246 14.12 3.63 5.90
N ALA A 247 14.48 2.47 5.36
CA ALA A 247 13.67 1.26 5.43
C ALA A 247 13.91 0.46 6.72
N TYR A 248 14.94 0.75 7.51
CA TYR A 248 15.34 -0.04 8.67
C TYR A 248 15.15 0.74 9.98
N LEU A 249 13.90 0.86 10.41
CA LEU A 249 13.51 1.65 11.60
C LEU A 249 13.10 0.80 12.80
N GLY A 250 12.91 -0.51 12.60
CA GLY A 250 12.41 -1.40 13.65
C GLY A 250 13.48 -1.84 14.66
N TYR A 251 13.11 -2.80 15.51
CA TYR A 251 13.97 -3.36 16.54
C TYR A 251 15.25 -3.96 15.95
N GLU A 252 16.39 -3.69 16.59
CA GLU A 252 17.71 -4.15 16.16
C GLU A 252 18.10 -5.47 16.83
N ILE A 253 18.55 -6.44 16.02
CA ILE A 253 19.23 -7.64 16.47
C ILE A 253 20.73 -7.44 16.17
N PRO A 254 21.58 -7.21 17.19
CA PRO A 254 22.98 -6.83 16.99
C PRO A 254 23.85 -7.98 16.46
N GLY A 255 25.03 -7.65 15.95
CA GLY A 255 26.08 -8.56 15.46
C GLY A 255 26.28 -8.51 13.94
N GLU A 256 27.12 -9.37 13.40
CA GLU A 256 27.39 -9.47 11.96
C GLU A 256 26.28 -10.20 11.21
N TYR A 257 26.10 -9.89 9.93
CA TYR A 257 25.13 -10.59 9.08
C TYR A 257 25.61 -12.02 8.81
N PRO A 258 24.84 -13.08 9.09
CA PRO A 258 25.32 -14.46 9.13
C PRO A 258 25.35 -15.10 7.72
N VAL A 259 26.16 -14.56 6.81
CA VAL A 259 26.22 -15.00 5.40
C VAL A 259 26.62 -16.46 5.26
N THR A 260 27.64 -16.90 6.04
CA THR A 260 28.18 -18.26 5.97
C THR A 260 27.13 -19.28 6.43
N GLU A 261 26.45 -18.99 7.53
CA GLU A 261 25.42 -19.82 8.10
C GLU A 261 24.20 -19.91 7.16
N ILE A 262 23.78 -18.77 6.55
CA ILE A 262 22.71 -18.73 5.56
C ILE A 262 23.04 -19.66 4.38
N ILE A 263 24.28 -19.57 3.85
CA ILE A 263 24.72 -20.42 2.73
C ILE A 263 24.71 -21.91 3.12
N GLN A 264 25.16 -22.24 4.32
CA GLN A 264 25.17 -23.62 4.81
C GLN A 264 23.75 -24.16 4.95
N GLU A 265 22.85 -23.40 5.59
CA GLU A 265 21.45 -23.77 5.76
C GLU A 265 20.72 -23.92 4.42
N LEU A 266 20.94 -23.02 3.47
CA LEU A 266 20.34 -23.15 2.13
C LEU A 266 20.82 -24.41 1.40
N LYS A 267 22.10 -24.80 1.55
CA LYS A 267 22.61 -26.04 0.95
C LYS A 267 22.08 -27.31 1.59
N GLN A 268 21.73 -27.28 2.88
CA GLN A 268 21.27 -28.44 3.64
C GLN A 268 19.74 -28.55 3.68
N ASN A 269 19.09 -27.45 3.95
CA ASN A 269 17.65 -27.39 4.25
C ASN A 269 16.82 -26.64 3.20
N HIS A 270 17.50 -26.06 2.17
CA HIS A 270 16.90 -25.37 1.03
C HIS A 270 16.09 -24.11 1.38
N MET A 271 15.86 -23.84 2.66
CA MET A 271 15.17 -22.62 3.13
C MET A 271 15.69 -22.23 4.52
N VAL A 272 15.86 -20.92 4.74
CA VAL A 272 16.29 -20.37 6.02
C VAL A 272 15.58 -19.06 6.33
N GLY A 273 15.19 -18.88 7.59
CA GLY A 273 14.68 -17.60 8.12
C GLY A 273 15.82 -16.80 8.73
N VAL A 274 15.92 -15.51 8.36
CA VAL A 274 16.93 -14.60 8.88
C VAL A 274 16.29 -13.47 9.67
N ALA A 275 16.83 -13.21 10.88
CA ALA A 275 16.47 -12.09 11.72
C ALA A 275 17.75 -11.41 12.22
N LYS A 276 18.14 -10.28 11.60
CA LYS A 276 19.41 -9.57 11.88
C LYS A 276 19.28 -8.07 11.62
N GLY A 277 20.10 -7.25 12.29
CA GLY A 277 20.05 -5.79 12.11
C GLY A 277 18.71 -5.19 12.53
N ARG A 278 18.39 -4.01 12.05
CA ARG A 278 17.08 -3.37 12.28
C ARG A 278 16.00 -3.98 11.40
N ALA A 279 14.83 -4.24 11.99
CA ALA A 279 13.67 -4.69 11.20
C ALA A 279 13.25 -3.66 10.17
N GLU A 280 12.73 -4.13 9.06
CA GLU A 280 12.22 -3.31 7.99
C GLU A 280 10.96 -2.53 8.44
N PHE A 281 10.89 -1.26 7.99
CA PHE A 281 9.69 -0.43 8.07
C PHE A 281 9.00 -0.44 6.71
N GLY A 282 8.04 -1.33 6.55
CA GLY A 282 7.32 -1.52 5.30
C GLY A 282 6.88 -2.97 5.11
N PRO A 283 6.05 -3.24 4.08
CA PRO A 283 5.45 -4.56 3.86
C PRO A 283 6.39 -5.56 3.19
N ARG A 284 7.58 -5.13 2.75
CA ARG A 284 8.54 -5.97 2.03
C ARG A 284 9.68 -6.42 2.91
N ALA A 285 10.08 -7.69 2.75
CA ALA A 285 11.32 -8.22 3.31
C ALA A 285 12.52 -7.68 2.51
N LEU A 286 13.51 -7.12 3.22
CA LEU A 286 14.71 -6.51 2.62
C LEU A 286 16.00 -7.13 3.18
N GLY A 287 15.92 -8.35 3.71
CA GLY A 287 17.06 -9.12 4.18
C GLY A 287 17.18 -9.23 5.70
N ASN A 288 16.62 -8.29 6.48
CA ASN A 288 16.79 -8.30 7.93
C ASN A 288 15.71 -9.10 8.70
N ARG A 289 14.55 -9.26 8.11
CA ARG A 289 13.46 -10.18 8.54
C ARG A 289 12.94 -10.87 7.28
N SER A 290 13.70 -11.87 6.81
CA SER A 290 13.47 -12.49 5.50
C SER A 290 13.54 -14.00 5.55
N PHE A 291 12.79 -14.65 4.65
CA PHE A 291 13.03 -16.03 4.28
C PHE A 291 13.82 -16.08 2.98
N PHE A 292 14.89 -16.87 2.97
CA PHE A 292 15.64 -17.22 1.77
C PHE A 292 15.34 -18.68 1.41
N ALA A 293 15.22 -18.95 0.12
CA ALA A 293 14.97 -20.30 -0.38
C ALA A 293 15.81 -20.57 -1.64
N ASP A 294 16.17 -21.83 -1.86
CA ASP A 294 16.81 -22.28 -3.07
C ASP A 294 15.76 -22.42 -4.19
N PRO A 295 15.81 -21.59 -5.25
CA PRO A 295 14.82 -21.62 -6.31
C PRO A 295 14.94 -22.83 -7.24
N SER A 296 16.03 -23.63 -7.13
CA SER A 296 16.25 -24.80 -8.01
C SER A 296 15.35 -25.98 -7.66
N LEU A 297 14.59 -25.90 -6.57
CA LEU A 297 13.72 -26.98 -6.07
C LEU A 297 12.22 -26.69 -6.28
N LEU A 298 11.88 -25.66 -7.04
CA LEU A 298 10.50 -25.28 -7.39
C LEU A 298 10.06 -25.94 -8.67
#